data_104c4ee8ce6e8cb672c7cef6a383181e
#
_entry.id   104c4ee8ce6e8cb672c7cef6a383181e
#
_cell.length_a   1.000
_cell.length_b   1.000
_cell.length_c   1.000
_cell.angle_alpha   90.00
_cell.angle_beta   90.00
_cell.angle_gamma   90.00
#
_symmetry.space_group_name_H-M   'P 1'
#
loop_
_entity.id
_entity.type
_entity.pdbx_description
1 polymer ?
#
loop_
_entity_poly.entity_id
_entity_poly.type
_entity_poly.pdbx_seq_one_letter_code
_entity_poly.pdbx_strand_id
1 'polypeptide(L)'
;MKLVIFDIDGTLTLTSKVDGICFERALGQASGIRSSEGDWHACPHVSDTGLARYLYQSHFGRDPHEHEENSLRDCLVTLLEEQHVLDASLFAEVAGARAMLLELAEKRDWVIAMATGCWRASAEMKLRAAKLQLHHKPAGFAEDGPARESIVTTAIERATAHYARTRVDRIVSVG
;
A
#
# COMPACT_ATOMS: atom_id res chain seq x y z
N MET A 1 -23.25 2.41 -9.44
CA MET A 1 -21.93 2.98 -9.80
C MET A 1 -20.97 1.87 -10.16
N LYS A 2 -19.96 2.16 -10.97
CA LYS A 2 -18.85 1.24 -11.28
C LYS A 2 -17.62 1.71 -10.51
N LEU A 3 -16.93 0.81 -9.82
CA LEU A 3 -15.78 1.09 -8.96
C LEU A 3 -14.52 0.48 -9.56
N VAL A 4 -13.48 1.31 -9.75
CA VAL A 4 -12.13 0.82 -10.03
C VAL A 4 -11.30 0.94 -8.77
N ILE A 5 -10.65 -0.15 -8.38
CA ILE A 5 -9.77 -0.23 -7.22
C ILE A 5 -8.35 -0.44 -7.74
N PHE A 6 -7.46 0.50 -7.46
CA PHE A 6 -6.05 0.43 -7.84
C PHE A 6 -5.18 -0.02 -6.67
N ASP A 7 -4.25 -0.93 -6.93
CA ASP A 7 -3.06 -1.08 -6.11
C ASP A 7 -2.09 0.08 -6.39
N ILE A 8 -1.03 0.21 -5.60
CA ILE A 8 -0.08 1.33 -5.69
C ILE A 8 1.25 0.84 -6.29
N ASP A 9 1.94 -0.08 -5.62
CA ASP A 9 3.29 -0.50 -5.99
C ASP A 9 3.29 -1.37 -7.25
N GLY A 10 3.97 -0.92 -8.30
CA GLY A 10 3.98 -1.58 -9.60
C GLY A 10 2.73 -1.33 -10.46
N THR A 11 1.71 -0.66 -9.91
CA THR A 11 0.45 -0.35 -10.59
C THR A 11 0.29 1.15 -10.87
N LEU A 12 0.35 1.96 -9.83
CA LEU A 12 0.32 3.42 -9.97
C LEU A 12 1.73 4.03 -9.92
N THR A 13 2.63 3.43 -9.17
CA THR A 13 4.01 3.90 -8.96
C THR A 13 5.03 2.78 -9.22
N LEU A 14 6.25 3.13 -9.62
CA LEU A 14 7.35 2.19 -9.87
C LEU A 14 8.06 1.72 -8.59
N THR A 15 7.40 1.80 -7.45
CA THR A 15 8.02 1.68 -6.13
C THR A 15 8.20 0.26 -5.61
N SER A 16 7.68 -0.79 -6.26
CA SER A 16 7.72 -2.18 -5.75
C SER A 16 9.10 -2.61 -5.26
N LYS A 17 10.15 -2.36 -6.04
CA LYS A 17 11.50 -2.80 -5.68
C LYS A 17 12.10 -1.99 -4.54
N VAL A 18 11.97 -0.67 -4.57
CA VAL A 18 12.52 0.21 -3.53
C VAL A 18 11.77 0.03 -2.21
N ASP A 19 10.46 -0.23 -2.27
CA ASP A 19 9.64 -0.51 -1.10
C ASP A 19 10.11 -1.78 -0.38
N GLY A 20 10.29 -2.88 -1.10
CA GLY A 20 10.79 -4.14 -0.52
C GLY A 20 12.16 -3.98 0.14
N ILE A 21 13.12 -3.29 -0.53
CA ILE A 21 14.44 -3.02 0.04
C ILE A 21 14.34 -2.16 1.31
N CYS A 22 13.50 -1.13 1.31
CA CYS A 22 13.29 -0.27 2.47
C CYS A 22 12.61 -1.02 3.63
N PHE A 23 11.65 -1.90 3.33
CA PHE A 23 10.99 -2.72 4.34
C PHE A 23 11.97 -3.68 5.04
N GLU A 24 12.82 -4.38 4.29
CA GLU A 24 13.88 -5.22 4.87
C GLU A 24 14.83 -4.43 5.79
N ARG A 25 15.26 -3.26 5.33
CA ARG A 25 16.13 -2.38 6.13
C ARG A 25 15.43 -1.86 7.38
N ALA A 26 14.18 -1.43 7.25
CA ALA A 26 13.37 -0.95 8.36
C ALA A 26 13.17 -2.05 9.42
N LEU A 27 12.86 -3.26 8.98
CA LEU A 27 12.74 -4.42 9.85
C LEU A 27 14.03 -4.67 10.64
N GLY A 28 15.19 -4.66 9.95
CA GLY A 28 16.50 -4.81 10.60
C GLY A 28 16.80 -3.70 11.61
N GLN A 29 16.48 -2.46 11.29
CA GLN A 29 16.74 -1.30 12.16
C GLN A 29 15.78 -1.24 13.36
N ALA A 30 14.49 -1.51 13.14
CA ALA A 30 13.47 -1.37 14.18
C ALA A 30 13.42 -2.58 15.14
N SER A 31 13.72 -3.80 14.65
CA SER A 31 13.53 -5.03 15.43
C SER A 31 14.78 -5.92 15.53
N GLY A 32 15.82 -5.66 14.73
CA GLY A 32 16.98 -6.54 14.60
C GLY A 32 16.73 -7.79 13.76
N ILE A 33 15.52 -8.00 13.23
CA ILE A 33 15.21 -9.15 12.38
C ILE A 33 15.88 -8.95 11.03
N ARG A 34 16.66 -9.94 10.61
CA ARG A 34 17.22 -9.99 9.25
C ARG A 34 16.40 -10.96 8.43
N SER A 35 15.82 -10.45 7.37
CA SER A 35 14.99 -11.18 6.41
C SER A 35 15.34 -10.74 5.01
N SER A 36 15.02 -11.56 4.01
CA SER A 36 15.13 -11.22 2.61
C SER A 36 13.77 -11.41 1.93
N GLU A 37 13.57 -10.79 0.77
CA GLU A 37 12.33 -10.95 -0.02
C GLU A 37 12.02 -12.44 -0.30
N GLY A 38 13.07 -13.29 -0.40
CA GLY A 38 12.91 -14.74 -0.54
C GLY A 38 12.18 -15.40 0.63
N ASP A 39 12.32 -14.86 1.84
CA ASP A 39 11.65 -15.40 3.04
C ASP A 39 10.16 -15.08 3.06
N TRP A 40 9.69 -14.12 2.26
CA TRP A 40 8.29 -13.68 2.22
C TRP A 40 7.38 -14.63 1.44
N HIS A 41 7.96 -15.50 0.60
CA HIS A 41 7.18 -16.49 -0.16
C HIS A 41 6.39 -17.46 0.72
N ALA A 42 6.81 -17.67 1.96
CA ALA A 42 6.12 -18.51 2.93
C ALA A 42 5.05 -17.73 3.72
N CYS A 43 5.01 -16.40 3.59
CA CYS A 43 4.04 -15.57 4.28
C CYS A 43 2.64 -15.75 3.68
N PRO A 44 1.62 -16.09 4.49
CA PRO A 44 0.25 -16.28 3.98
C PRO A 44 -0.40 -14.98 3.50
N HIS A 45 0.09 -13.82 3.97
CA HIS A 45 -0.48 -12.50 3.67
C HIS A 45 0.63 -11.51 3.37
N VAL A 46 0.86 -11.25 2.08
CA VAL A 46 1.88 -10.29 1.62
C VAL A 46 1.31 -8.87 1.65
N SER A 47 1.21 -8.34 2.86
CA SER A 47 0.99 -6.92 3.17
C SER A 47 1.97 -6.52 4.27
N ASP A 48 2.22 -5.22 4.47
CA ASP A 48 3.18 -4.77 5.49
C ASP A 48 2.84 -5.34 6.89
N THR A 49 1.57 -5.26 7.30
CA THR A 49 1.12 -5.86 8.57
C THR A 49 1.24 -7.39 8.57
N GLY A 50 0.91 -8.05 7.44
CA GLY A 50 1.03 -9.50 7.33
C GLY A 50 2.48 -9.98 7.43
N LEU A 51 3.39 -9.31 6.71
CA LEU A 51 4.83 -9.59 6.75
C LEU A 51 5.42 -9.32 8.14
N ALA A 52 5.10 -8.18 8.75
CA ALA A 52 5.57 -7.83 10.09
C ALA A 52 5.15 -8.91 11.11
N ARG A 53 3.89 -9.31 11.13
CA ARG A 53 3.39 -10.37 12.02
C ARG A 53 4.07 -11.71 11.76
N TYR A 54 4.14 -12.13 10.50
CA TYR A 54 4.77 -13.39 10.12
C TYR A 54 6.23 -13.46 10.57
N LEU A 55 7.01 -12.39 10.33
CA LEU A 55 8.42 -12.34 10.68
C LEU A 55 8.66 -12.24 12.20
N TYR A 56 7.82 -11.49 12.92
CA TYR A 56 7.87 -11.44 14.39
C TYR A 56 7.49 -12.79 15.01
N GLN A 57 6.46 -13.47 14.50
CA GLN A 57 6.11 -14.83 14.93
C GLN A 57 7.26 -15.82 14.69
N SER A 58 7.87 -15.76 13.52
CA SER A 58 8.99 -16.65 13.18
C SER A 58 10.22 -16.41 14.03
N HIS A 59 10.48 -15.17 14.43
CA HIS A 59 11.71 -14.79 15.14
C HIS A 59 11.53 -14.73 16.65
N PHE A 60 10.41 -14.22 17.15
CA PHE A 60 10.13 -13.99 18.56
C PHE A 60 9.01 -14.88 19.14
N GLY A 61 8.29 -15.66 18.31
CA GLY A 61 7.16 -16.48 18.75
C GLY A 61 5.91 -15.69 19.13
N ARG A 62 5.83 -14.41 18.73
CA ARG A 62 4.71 -13.52 19.03
C ARG A 62 4.49 -12.49 17.92
N ASP A 63 3.34 -11.85 17.91
CA ASP A 63 3.08 -10.67 17.07
C ASP A 63 3.88 -9.44 17.58
N PRO A 64 4.15 -8.44 16.72
CA PRO A 64 4.71 -7.18 17.15
C PRO A 64 3.76 -6.46 18.13
N HIS A 65 4.30 -5.82 19.15
CA HIS A 65 3.53 -4.87 19.94
C HIS A 65 3.25 -3.59 19.14
N GLU A 66 2.24 -2.83 19.51
CA GLU A 66 1.85 -1.61 18.82
C GLU A 66 3.02 -0.62 18.63
N HIS A 67 3.84 -0.43 19.66
CA HIS A 67 5.00 0.47 19.58
C HIS A 67 6.09 -0.05 18.63
N GLU A 68 6.26 -1.38 18.50
CA GLU A 68 7.21 -2.00 17.58
C GLU A 68 6.72 -1.83 16.13
N GLU A 69 5.42 -2.05 15.90
CA GLU A 69 4.81 -1.84 14.59
C GLU A 69 4.88 -0.36 14.17
N ASN A 70 4.62 0.57 15.10
CA ASN A 70 4.76 2.01 14.84
C ASN A 70 6.21 2.38 14.53
N SER A 71 7.18 1.86 15.28
CA SER A 71 8.61 2.09 15.02
C SER A 71 9.03 1.58 13.64
N LEU A 72 8.52 0.41 13.23
CA LEU A 72 8.79 -0.16 11.91
C LEU A 72 8.19 0.70 10.79
N ARG A 73 6.94 1.19 10.95
CA ARG A 73 6.29 2.11 10.00
C ARG A 73 7.07 3.41 9.83
N ASP A 74 7.46 4.04 10.95
CA ASP A 74 8.20 5.30 10.92
C ASP A 74 9.57 5.13 10.26
N CYS A 75 10.26 4.04 10.57
CA CYS A 75 11.53 3.68 9.95
C CYS A 75 11.38 3.45 8.44
N LEU A 76 10.34 2.72 8.00
CA LEU A 76 10.06 2.50 6.58
C LEU A 76 9.84 3.81 5.83
N VAL A 77 8.99 4.70 6.37
CA VAL A 77 8.73 6.01 5.74
C VAL A 77 10.02 6.83 5.63
N THR A 78 10.82 6.89 6.71
CA THR A 78 12.10 7.60 6.70
C THR A 78 13.03 7.07 5.60
N LEU A 79 13.16 5.75 5.49
CA LEU A 79 14.02 5.13 4.47
C LEU A 79 13.51 5.38 3.04
N LEU A 80 12.20 5.36 2.83
CA LEU A 80 11.61 5.70 1.53
C LEU A 80 11.85 7.18 1.16
N GLU A 81 11.73 8.10 2.12
CA GLU A 81 12.04 9.53 1.91
C GLU A 81 13.51 9.74 1.57
N GLU A 82 14.43 9.06 2.27
CA GLU A 82 15.85 9.07 1.95
C GLU A 82 16.12 8.56 0.53
N GLN A 83 15.51 7.44 0.14
CA GLN A 83 15.66 6.90 -1.22
C GLN A 83 15.08 7.83 -2.29
N HIS A 84 13.97 8.50 -2.00
CA HIS A 84 13.39 9.49 -2.92
C HIS A 84 14.31 10.71 -3.12
N VAL A 85 14.99 11.16 -2.08
CA VAL A 85 15.99 12.23 -2.19
C VAL A 85 17.20 11.79 -3.03
N LEU A 86 17.63 10.54 -2.90
CA LEU A 86 18.77 9.98 -3.63
C LEU A 86 18.43 9.73 -5.12
N ASP A 87 17.28 9.17 -5.39
CA ASP A 87 16.81 8.86 -6.74
C ASP A 87 15.27 8.95 -6.85
N ALA A 88 14.77 10.12 -7.21
CA ALA A 88 13.34 10.36 -7.37
C ALA A 88 12.71 9.52 -8.51
N SER A 89 13.50 8.99 -9.45
CA SER A 89 12.98 8.20 -10.56
C SER A 89 12.40 6.86 -10.11
N LEU A 90 12.84 6.32 -8.98
CA LEU A 90 12.32 5.10 -8.36
C LEU A 90 10.86 5.26 -7.90
N PHE A 91 10.41 6.50 -7.74
CA PHE A 91 9.06 6.85 -7.29
C PHE A 91 8.18 7.43 -8.41
N ALA A 92 8.62 7.29 -9.66
CA ALA A 92 7.84 7.76 -10.81
C ALA A 92 6.51 7.00 -10.93
N GLU A 93 5.53 7.63 -11.57
CA GLU A 93 4.29 6.95 -11.94
C GLU A 93 4.56 5.86 -12.99
N VAL A 94 3.77 4.80 -12.95
CA VAL A 94 3.73 3.80 -14.03
C VAL A 94 3.20 4.46 -15.29
N ALA A 95 3.81 4.16 -16.43
CA ALA A 95 3.43 4.74 -17.71
C ALA A 95 1.93 4.53 -18.00
N GLY A 96 1.20 5.62 -18.20
CA GLY A 96 -0.25 5.61 -18.46
C GLY A 96 -1.13 5.71 -17.19
N ALA A 97 -0.57 5.57 -15.98
CA ALA A 97 -1.36 5.65 -14.73
C ALA A 97 -2.13 6.98 -14.62
N ARG A 98 -1.44 8.11 -14.80
CA ARG A 98 -2.07 9.44 -14.76
C ARG A 98 -3.15 9.60 -15.84
N ALA A 99 -2.87 9.17 -17.05
CA ALA A 99 -3.84 9.28 -18.16
C ALA A 99 -5.12 8.48 -17.86
N MET A 100 -4.98 7.26 -17.33
CA MET A 100 -6.10 6.42 -16.92
C MET A 100 -6.91 7.07 -15.79
N LEU A 101 -6.25 7.62 -14.76
CA LEU A 101 -6.92 8.30 -13.66
C LEU A 101 -7.71 9.53 -14.13
N LEU A 102 -7.15 10.33 -15.06
CA LEU A 102 -7.82 11.47 -15.64
C LEU A 102 -9.03 11.04 -16.49
N GLU A 103 -8.87 10.02 -17.33
CA GLU A 103 -9.98 9.48 -18.15
C GLU A 103 -11.11 8.96 -17.26
N LEU A 104 -10.81 8.26 -16.17
CA LEU A 104 -11.81 7.78 -15.22
C LEU A 104 -12.53 8.93 -14.50
N ALA A 105 -11.82 10.01 -14.18
CA ALA A 105 -12.41 11.18 -13.53
C ALA A 105 -13.47 11.88 -14.39
N GLU A 106 -13.38 11.78 -15.73
CA GLU A 106 -14.36 12.33 -16.67
C GLU A 106 -15.62 11.46 -16.80
N LYS A 107 -15.56 10.19 -16.39
CA LYS A 107 -16.67 9.23 -16.51
C LYS A 107 -17.61 9.30 -15.31
N ARG A 108 -18.80 9.85 -15.46
CA ARG A 108 -19.79 10.11 -14.38
C ARG A 108 -20.23 8.86 -13.60
N ASP A 109 -20.18 7.68 -14.19
CA ASP A 109 -20.62 6.42 -13.59
C ASP A 109 -19.47 5.59 -12.99
N TRP A 110 -18.22 6.04 -13.18
CA TRP A 110 -17.03 5.43 -12.61
C TRP A 110 -16.49 6.23 -11.43
N VAL A 111 -16.04 5.52 -10.41
CA VAL A 111 -15.41 6.09 -9.22
C VAL A 111 -14.14 5.31 -8.89
N ILE A 112 -13.21 5.96 -8.21
CA ILE A 112 -11.87 5.44 -7.93
C ILE A 112 -11.73 5.20 -6.44
N ALA A 113 -11.17 4.05 -6.08
CA ALA A 113 -10.62 3.75 -4.76
C ALA A 113 -9.22 3.13 -4.90
N MET A 114 -8.53 2.98 -3.79
CA MET A 114 -7.25 2.28 -3.71
C MET A 114 -7.35 1.13 -2.71
N ALA A 115 -6.60 0.04 -2.97
CA ALA A 115 -6.40 -1.04 -2.01
C ALA A 115 -4.95 -1.52 -2.14
N THR A 116 -4.15 -1.27 -1.14
CA THR A 116 -2.72 -1.59 -1.15
C THR A 116 -2.31 -2.38 0.09
N GLY A 117 -1.34 -3.29 -0.09
CA GLY A 117 -0.71 -3.99 1.03
C GLY A 117 0.22 -3.13 1.86
N CYS A 118 0.40 -1.86 1.50
CA CYS A 118 1.24 -0.93 2.26
C CYS A 118 0.50 -0.31 3.42
N TRP A 119 1.23 0.10 4.46
CA TRP A 119 0.71 1.02 5.46
C TRP A 119 0.37 2.37 4.84
N ARG A 120 -0.62 3.05 5.41
CA ARG A 120 -1.11 4.34 4.91
C ARG A 120 0.01 5.36 4.70
N ALA A 121 0.88 5.52 5.68
CA ALA A 121 1.93 6.55 5.66
C ALA A 121 2.91 6.34 4.49
N SER A 122 3.37 5.09 4.25
CA SER A 122 4.25 4.75 3.12
C SER A 122 3.53 4.90 1.78
N ALA A 123 2.26 4.46 1.69
CA ALA A 123 1.44 4.60 0.50
C ALA A 123 1.23 6.08 0.10
N GLU A 124 0.86 6.93 1.05
CA GLU A 124 0.68 8.38 0.82
C GLU A 124 1.98 9.08 0.44
N MET A 125 3.10 8.70 1.06
CA MET A 125 4.43 9.19 0.69
C MET A 125 4.74 8.87 -0.79
N LYS A 126 4.57 7.62 -1.21
CA LYS A 126 4.82 7.17 -2.59
C LYS A 126 3.93 7.89 -3.61
N LEU A 127 2.65 8.04 -3.32
CA LEU A 127 1.73 8.79 -4.18
C LEU A 127 2.11 10.27 -4.31
N ARG A 128 2.53 10.91 -3.20
CA ARG A 128 3.04 12.30 -3.24
C ARG A 128 4.29 12.42 -4.10
N ALA A 129 5.25 11.49 -3.93
CA ALA A 129 6.49 11.45 -4.71
C ALA A 129 6.21 11.29 -6.20
N ALA A 130 5.26 10.43 -6.59
CA ALA A 130 4.78 10.25 -7.96
C ALA A 130 3.91 11.43 -8.46
N LYS A 131 3.59 12.41 -7.62
CA LYS A 131 2.69 13.55 -7.93
C LYS A 131 1.29 13.10 -8.35
N LEU A 132 0.81 11.98 -7.79
CA LEU A 132 -0.55 11.47 -7.98
C LEU A 132 -1.44 11.97 -6.84
N GLN A 133 -2.41 12.83 -7.15
CA GLN A 133 -3.30 13.46 -6.16
C GLN A 133 -4.47 12.56 -5.79
N LEU A 134 -4.21 11.45 -5.09
CA LEU A 134 -5.21 10.46 -4.69
C LEU A 134 -5.52 10.45 -3.19
N HIS A 135 -4.88 11.31 -2.39
CA HIS A 135 -5.03 11.36 -0.93
C HIS A 135 -6.46 11.58 -0.44
N HIS A 136 -7.35 12.14 -1.28
CA HIS A 136 -8.76 12.36 -0.99
C HIS A 136 -9.67 11.20 -1.43
N LYS A 137 -9.11 10.18 -2.09
CA LYS A 137 -9.90 9.02 -2.54
C LYS A 137 -10.01 7.98 -1.43
N PRO A 138 -11.15 7.26 -1.37
CA PRO A 138 -11.30 6.17 -0.43
C PRO A 138 -10.24 5.09 -0.68
N ALA A 139 -9.70 4.52 0.39
CA ALA A 139 -8.65 3.53 0.31
C ALA A 139 -8.70 2.53 1.46
N GLY A 140 -8.22 1.29 1.19
CA GLY A 140 -7.86 0.28 2.17
C GLY A 140 -6.33 0.14 2.22
N PHE A 141 -5.80 -0.10 3.41
CA PHE A 141 -4.36 -0.18 3.70
C PHE A 141 -4.05 -1.39 4.57
N ALA A 142 -2.75 -1.67 4.79
CA ALA A 142 -2.32 -2.78 5.64
C ALA A 142 -2.84 -2.71 7.10
N GLU A 143 -3.14 -1.53 7.61
CA GLU A 143 -3.76 -1.33 8.93
C GLU A 143 -5.18 -1.92 9.02
N ASP A 144 -5.86 -2.08 7.90
CA ASP A 144 -7.23 -2.61 7.85
C ASP A 144 -7.27 -4.15 7.96
N GLY A 145 -6.12 -4.79 7.96
CA GLY A 145 -5.94 -6.23 8.18
C GLY A 145 -4.76 -6.80 7.39
N PRO A 146 -4.23 -7.97 7.81
CA PRO A 146 -3.11 -8.60 7.12
C PRO A 146 -3.50 -9.15 5.74
N ALA A 147 -4.74 -9.61 5.58
CA ALA A 147 -5.22 -10.24 4.35
C ALA A 147 -5.65 -9.21 3.31
N ARG A 148 -5.28 -9.44 2.05
CA ARG A 148 -5.66 -8.57 0.91
C ARG A 148 -7.18 -8.43 0.78
N GLU A 149 -7.94 -9.48 1.08
CA GLU A 149 -9.41 -9.48 1.04
C GLU A 149 -10.00 -8.48 2.02
N SER A 150 -9.45 -8.37 3.23
CA SER A 150 -9.90 -7.39 4.24
C SER A 150 -9.64 -5.96 3.76
N ILE A 151 -8.45 -5.72 3.20
CA ILE A 151 -8.06 -4.42 2.66
C ILE A 151 -9.00 -3.98 1.52
N VAL A 152 -9.26 -4.89 0.58
CA VAL A 152 -10.19 -4.63 -0.55
C VAL A 152 -11.61 -4.40 -0.06
N THR A 153 -12.09 -5.20 0.90
CA THR A 153 -13.43 -5.03 1.48
C THR A 153 -13.57 -3.66 2.12
N THR A 154 -12.60 -3.25 2.93
CA THR A 154 -12.57 -1.93 3.55
C THR A 154 -12.54 -0.80 2.52
N ALA A 155 -11.77 -0.97 1.43
CA ALA A 155 -11.74 0.01 0.34
C ALA A 155 -13.12 0.17 -0.32
N ILE A 156 -13.85 -0.94 -0.54
CA ILE A 156 -15.21 -0.93 -1.11
C ILE A 156 -16.20 -0.23 -0.16
N GLU A 157 -16.17 -0.55 1.13
CA GLU A 157 -17.03 0.07 2.15
C GLU A 157 -16.78 1.57 2.23
N ARG A 158 -15.53 2.00 2.30
CA ARG A 158 -15.15 3.42 2.30
C ARG A 158 -15.56 4.13 1.01
N ALA A 159 -15.41 3.48 -0.15
CA ALA A 159 -15.85 4.03 -1.42
C ALA A 159 -17.38 4.20 -1.46
N THR A 160 -18.12 3.21 -1.00
CA THR A 160 -19.58 3.24 -0.94
C THR A 160 -20.08 4.40 -0.07
N ALA A 161 -19.47 4.59 1.10
CA ALA A 161 -19.78 5.69 2.00
C ALA A 161 -19.37 7.04 1.39
N HIS A 162 -18.14 7.17 0.88
CA HIS A 162 -17.59 8.42 0.35
C HIS A 162 -18.41 8.97 -0.84
N TYR A 163 -18.82 8.09 -1.74
CA TYR A 163 -19.59 8.49 -2.93
C TYR A 163 -21.12 8.48 -2.67
N ALA A 164 -21.56 8.24 -1.46
CA ALA A 164 -22.97 8.20 -1.04
C ALA A 164 -23.82 7.30 -1.97
N ARG A 165 -23.31 6.11 -2.30
CA ARG A 165 -23.96 5.15 -3.20
C ARG A 165 -24.24 3.84 -2.46
N THR A 166 -25.47 3.39 -2.53
CA THR A 166 -25.90 2.14 -1.88
C THR A 166 -25.64 0.88 -2.72
N ARG A 167 -25.30 1.03 -4.00
CA ARG A 167 -25.08 -0.10 -4.90
C ARG A 167 -23.88 0.10 -5.80
N VAL A 168 -23.00 -0.89 -5.81
CA VAL A 168 -21.91 -1.02 -6.76
C VAL A 168 -22.35 -2.07 -7.81
N ASP A 169 -22.44 -1.66 -9.07
CA ASP A 169 -22.91 -2.54 -10.15
C ASP A 169 -21.75 -3.35 -10.76
N ARG A 170 -20.53 -2.81 -10.65
CA ARG A 170 -19.32 -3.45 -11.15
C ARG A 170 -18.11 -2.99 -10.35
N ILE A 171 -17.24 -3.93 -10.02
CA ILE A 171 -15.92 -3.69 -9.43
C ILE A 171 -14.87 -4.19 -10.41
N VAL A 172 -13.84 -3.38 -10.62
CA VAL A 172 -12.65 -3.73 -11.40
C VAL A 172 -11.45 -3.49 -10.49
N SER A 173 -10.65 -4.52 -10.25
CA SER A 173 -9.37 -4.41 -9.57
C SER A 173 -8.25 -4.32 -10.61
N VAL A 174 -7.30 -3.44 -10.35
CA VAL A 174 -6.12 -3.20 -11.18
C VAL A 174 -4.89 -3.33 -10.28
N GLY A 175 -4.05 -4.34 -10.56
CA GLY A 175 -2.85 -4.66 -9.78
C GLY A 175 -2.22 -5.97 -10.19
#